data_5555eb24d86a83d0086d83b2ebc0e8fe
#
_entry.id   5555eb24d86a83d0086d83b2ebc0e8fe
#
_cell.length_a   1.000
_cell.length_b   1.000
_cell.length_c   1.000
_cell.angle_alpha   90.00
_cell.angle_beta   90.00
_cell.angle_gamma   90.00
#
_symmetry.space_group_name_H-M   'P 1'
#
loop_
_entity.id
_entity.type
_entity.pdbx_description
1 polymer ?
#
loop_
_entity_poly.entity_id
_entity_poly.type
_entity_poly.pdbx_seq_one_letter_code
_entity_poly.pdbx_strand_id
1 'polypeptide(L)'
;MSGLVAAMALRSMTYPAPTFSGQVETLSKRLNQNCFCVTLNRGSLCEALEREAGDPAFCETFIRPKAHLFSNVPVFLSATEVAEMQKVVAAVETTARLAAYQAAVLSWAPEISHADHGPVGAMMGYDFHLGEDGPRLIEINTNAGGAFLNALLAKAQRKCCAEMDMPLTPHTFEDAAFHMFQDEWMRQRGAGAAHRIAIVDDRPEEQFLYPEFVLVRQVLAARGVDAIITDASHLRYEAGRLSVEGRQVDLVYNRVTDFAFDQPEHRALREAYRDGAVVVTPNPHNHALLADKRNLSLLSDPALLESWGAQPEIIAPLKAVPRTVLVTPENADELWSCRKNLFFKPTGGHGGKAVYRGDKVTKGVWSQIERGGYVAQTLVRPSERMIKTDGAPQARKMDVRLYTYDGQVLLVAARLYQGQTTNFRTPGGGFAPVFVV
;
A
#
# COMPACT_ATOMS: atom_id res chain seq x y z
N MET A 1 -11.86 -7.26 -35.46
CA MET A 1 -10.71 -6.54 -36.01
C MET A 1 -9.47 -7.06 -35.31
N SER A 2 -8.82 -8.03 -35.95
CA SER A 2 -7.65 -8.73 -35.43
C SER A 2 -6.37 -7.97 -35.81
N GLY A 3 -5.42 -7.87 -34.87
CA GLY A 3 -4.03 -7.66 -35.20
C GLY A 3 -3.48 -6.26 -34.96
N LEU A 4 -3.05 -6.02 -33.72
CA LEU A 4 -1.92 -5.15 -33.40
C LEU A 4 -1.36 -5.52 -31.99
N VAL A 5 -0.89 -6.76 -31.85
CA VAL A 5 0.12 -7.10 -30.85
C VAL A 5 1.39 -7.34 -31.65
N ALA A 6 2.06 -6.23 -32.01
CA ALA A 6 3.35 -6.30 -32.67
C ALA A 6 4.39 -6.80 -31.67
N ALA A 7 5.12 -7.82 -32.05
CA ALA A 7 6.27 -8.35 -31.35
C ALA A 7 7.29 -7.25 -31.07
N MET A 8 7.42 -6.81 -29.80
CA MET A 8 8.49 -5.97 -29.34
C MET A 8 9.77 -6.80 -29.26
N ALA A 9 10.71 -6.51 -30.12
CA ALA A 9 12.05 -7.10 -30.12
C ALA A 9 12.75 -6.78 -28.78
N LEU A 10 13.01 -7.81 -28.01
CA LEU A 10 13.82 -7.77 -26.79
C LEU A 10 15.26 -7.38 -27.15
N ARG A 11 15.65 -6.17 -26.80
CA ARG A 11 17.06 -5.77 -26.87
C ARG A 11 17.79 -6.46 -25.71
N SER A 12 18.94 -7.07 -26.03
CA SER A 12 19.80 -7.78 -25.08
C SER A 12 20.09 -6.94 -23.83
N MET A 13 19.80 -7.50 -22.67
CA MET A 13 20.16 -6.92 -21.38
C MET A 13 21.66 -7.00 -21.15
N THR A 14 22.40 -5.96 -21.51
CA THR A 14 23.77 -5.76 -21.05
C THR A 14 23.73 -5.03 -19.71
N TYR A 15 24.07 -5.72 -18.64
CA TYR A 15 24.24 -5.11 -17.31
C TYR A 15 25.60 -4.38 -17.30
N PRO A 16 25.66 -3.09 -16.89
CA PRO A 16 26.93 -2.44 -16.61
C PRO A 16 27.59 -3.08 -15.38
N ALA A 17 28.89 -3.30 -15.46
CA ALA A 17 29.69 -3.76 -14.33
C ALA A 17 29.61 -2.75 -13.16
N PRO A 18 29.66 -3.18 -11.89
CA PRO A 18 29.60 -2.27 -10.75
C PRO A 18 30.85 -1.38 -10.74
N THR A 19 30.66 -0.10 -10.97
CA THR A 19 31.67 0.92 -10.71
C THR A 19 31.68 1.20 -9.21
N PHE A 20 32.74 0.83 -8.53
CA PHE A 20 33.01 1.24 -7.14
C PHE A 20 33.34 2.74 -7.13
N SER A 21 32.34 3.60 -7.04
CA SER A 21 32.51 4.97 -6.59
C SER A 21 32.30 4.97 -5.07
N GLY A 22 33.32 5.41 -4.32
CA GLY A 22 33.21 5.58 -2.87
C GLY A 22 32.17 6.65 -2.55
N GLN A 23 30.90 6.26 -2.49
CA GLN A 23 29.82 7.14 -2.03
C GLN A 23 29.95 7.33 -0.53
N VAL A 24 30.00 8.58 -0.09
CA VAL A 24 29.90 8.94 1.34
C VAL A 24 28.56 8.38 1.84
N GLU A 25 28.63 7.47 2.82
CA GLU A 25 27.44 6.88 3.44
C GLU A 25 26.54 7.97 4.02
N THR A 26 25.26 7.99 3.62
CA THR A 26 24.32 8.99 4.09
C THR A 26 24.06 8.86 5.59
N LEU A 27 23.68 9.98 6.25
CA LEU A 27 23.36 9.95 7.68
C LEU A 27 22.23 8.94 7.98
N SER A 28 21.19 8.87 7.14
CA SER A 28 20.08 7.93 7.28
C SER A 28 20.57 6.47 7.27
N LYS A 29 21.43 6.08 6.32
CA LYS A 29 22.02 4.73 6.24
C LYS A 29 22.84 4.42 7.49
N ARG A 30 23.72 5.33 7.91
CA ARG A 30 24.55 5.18 9.10
C ARG A 30 23.73 5.03 10.37
N LEU A 31 22.65 5.80 10.53
CA LEU A 31 21.74 5.68 11.67
C LEU A 31 20.95 4.37 11.65
N ASN A 32 20.51 3.92 10.50
CA ASN A 32 19.83 2.63 10.37
C ASN A 32 20.74 1.46 10.74
N GLN A 33 22.05 1.58 10.56
CA GLN A 33 23.01 0.54 10.91
C GLN A 33 23.52 0.62 12.35
N ASN A 34 23.69 1.82 12.91
CA ASN A 34 24.43 2.02 14.16
C ASN A 34 23.62 2.63 15.30
N CYS A 35 22.41 3.16 15.08
CA CYS A 35 21.57 3.68 16.15
C CYS A 35 20.69 2.56 16.74
N PHE A 36 20.87 2.25 18.02
CA PHE A 36 20.10 1.25 18.75
C PHE A 36 19.16 1.87 19.79
N CYS A 37 18.83 3.15 19.62
CA CYS A 37 17.92 3.84 20.52
C CYS A 37 16.53 3.25 20.46
N VAL A 38 15.96 2.95 21.63
CA VAL A 38 14.55 2.61 21.79
C VAL A 38 13.81 3.91 22.01
N THR A 39 13.01 4.31 21.05
CA THR A 39 12.27 5.57 21.07
C THR A 39 10.82 5.40 21.52
N LEU A 40 10.31 4.17 21.49
CA LEU A 40 8.96 3.85 21.88
C LEU A 40 8.85 3.47 23.35
N ASN A 41 8.01 4.20 24.09
CA ASN A 41 7.49 3.74 25.37
C ASN A 41 6.15 3.02 25.15
N ARG A 42 6.13 1.71 25.34
CA ARG A 42 4.93 0.88 25.13
C ARG A 42 3.77 1.23 26.05
N GLY A 43 4.05 1.67 27.30
CA GLY A 43 3.02 2.14 28.22
C GLY A 43 2.34 3.39 27.67
N SER A 44 3.13 4.41 27.29
CA SER A 44 2.59 5.64 26.70
C SER A 44 1.84 5.39 25.38
N LEU A 45 2.27 4.43 24.57
CA LEU A 45 1.53 4.02 23.36
C LEU A 45 0.19 3.40 23.74
N CYS A 46 0.15 2.48 24.70
CA CYS A 46 -1.09 1.87 25.19
C CYS A 46 -2.06 2.92 25.73
N GLU A 47 -1.59 3.82 26.59
CA GLU A 47 -2.40 4.93 27.11
C GLU A 47 -2.98 5.82 25.97
N ALA A 48 -2.17 6.09 24.94
CA ALA A 48 -2.66 6.84 23.78
C ALA A 48 -3.72 6.05 22.99
N LEU A 49 -3.49 4.77 22.73
CA LEU A 49 -4.43 3.91 22.01
C LEU A 49 -5.76 3.76 22.75
N GLU A 50 -5.73 3.54 24.08
CA GLU A 50 -6.91 3.42 24.93
C GLU A 50 -7.73 4.72 24.95
N ARG A 51 -7.05 5.85 25.06
CA ARG A 51 -7.69 7.17 25.02
C ARG A 51 -8.35 7.45 23.67
N GLU A 52 -7.63 7.22 22.57
CA GLU A 52 -8.17 7.46 21.22
C GLU A 52 -9.26 6.46 20.83
N ALA A 53 -9.20 5.21 21.31
CA ALA A 53 -10.24 4.23 21.11
C ALA A 53 -11.47 4.46 22.00
N GLY A 54 -11.33 5.25 23.08
CA GLY A 54 -12.37 5.44 24.09
C GLY A 54 -12.66 4.16 24.90
N ASP A 55 -11.70 3.23 24.98
CA ASP A 55 -11.82 1.95 25.65
C ASP A 55 -10.56 1.64 26.48
N PRO A 56 -10.65 1.64 27.83
CA PRO A 56 -9.51 1.37 28.69
C PRO A 56 -8.98 -0.08 28.62
N ALA A 57 -9.72 -1.01 28.01
CA ALA A 57 -9.26 -2.39 27.77
C ALA A 57 -8.66 -2.59 26.37
N PHE A 58 -8.64 -1.55 25.55
CA PHE A 58 -8.27 -1.67 24.14
C PHE A 58 -6.87 -2.26 23.91
N CYS A 59 -5.90 -1.80 24.69
CA CYS A 59 -4.51 -2.28 24.54
C CYS A 59 -4.38 -3.74 24.97
N GLU A 60 -5.02 -4.13 26.06
CA GLU A 60 -5.02 -5.50 26.56
C GLU A 60 -5.69 -6.45 25.58
N THR A 61 -6.83 -6.04 25.03
CA THR A 61 -7.66 -6.87 24.15
C THR A 61 -7.06 -7.03 22.76
N PHE A 62 -6.58 -5.94 22.16
CA PHE A 62 -6.28 -5.92 20.73
C PHE A 62 -4.81 -5.76 20.39
N ILE A 63 -3.99 -5.20 21.27
CA ILE A 63 -2.58 -4.86 20.96
C ILE A 63 -1.63 -5.87 21.59
N ARG A 64 -1.79 -6.19 22.87
CA ARG A 64 -0.90 -7.16 23.56
C ARG A 64 -0.84 -8.54 22.91
N PRO A 65 -1.96 -9.11 22.41
CA PRO A 65 -1.91 -10.37 21.66
C PRO A 65 -1.10 -10.30 20.35
N LYS A 66 -0.86 -9.08 19.84
CA LYS A 66 -0.11 -8.82 18.60
C LYS A 66 1.30 -8.29 18.92
N ALA A 67 2.10 -9.08 19.63
CA ALA A 67 3.41 -8.69 20.18
C ALA A 67 4.36 -8.04 19.18
N HIS A 68 4.20 -8.33 17.88
CA HIS A 68 5.05 -7.84 16.81
C HIS A 68 4.34 -6.84 15.88
N LEU A 69 3.25 -6.21 16.35
CA LEU A 69 2.57 -5.17 15.60
C LEU A 69 3.42 -3.91 15.49
N PHE A 70 4.14 -3.54 16.55
CA PHE A 70 4.97 -2.34 16.62
C PHE A 70 6.42 -2.67 16.95
N SER A 71 7.32 -2.07 16.18
CA SER A 71 8.76 -2.04 16.50
C SER A 71 9.05 -0.99 17.57
N ASN A 72 10.04 -1.26 18.42
CA ASN A 72 10.49 -0.32 19.45
C ASN A 72 11.51 0.71 18.92
N VAL A 73 11.99 0.52 17.69
CA VAL A 73 13.04 1.36 17.10
C VAL A 73 12.52 2.08 15.87
N PRO A 74 12.99 3.31 15.62
CA PRO A 74 12.62 4.07 14.43
C PRO A 74 13.43 3.62 13.21
N VAL A 75 12.94 4.02 12.05
CA VAL A 75 13.65 4.02 10.77
C VAL A 75 14.04 5.46 10.43
N PHE A 76 15.20 5.63 9.81
CA PHE A 76 15.71 6.94 9.41
C PHE A 76 15.73 7.06 7.90
N LEU A 77 15.19 8.15 7.37
CA LEU A 77 15.19 8.51 5.96
C LEU A 77 15.82 9.89 5.78
N SER A 78 16.48 10.09 4.65
CA SER A 78 16.87 11.45 4.26
C SER A 78 15.65 12.20 3.66
N ALA A 79 15.66 13.52 3.74
CA ALA A 79 14.65 14.35 3.07
C ALA A 79 14.62 14.10 1.57
N THR A 80 15.78 13.81 0.96
CA THR A 80 15.88 13.46 -0.47
C THR A 80 15.14 12.17 -0.80
N GLU A 81 15.34 11.10 -0.01
CA GLU A 81 14.64 9.81 -0.22
C GLU A 81 13.12 9.99 -0.14
N VAL A 82 12.63 10.79 0.82
CA VAL A 82 11.20 11.10 0.95
C VAL A 82 10.70 11.86 -0.27
N ALA A 83 11.41 12.90 -0.70
CA ALA A 83 11.03 13.71 -1.86
C ALA A 83 11.03 12.90 -3.17
N GLU A 84 11.97 11.97 -3.35
CA GLU A 84 12.01 11.06 -4.49
C GLU A 84 10.79 10.13 -4.49
N MET A 85 10.45 9.52 -3.35
CA MET A 85 9.24 8.68 -3.24
C MET A 85 7.97 9.47 -3.55
N GLN A 86 7.85 10.71 -3.08
CA GLN A 86 6.71 11.60 -3.40
C GLN A 86 6.59 11.88 -4.90
N LYS A 87 7.71 12.13 -5.59
CA LYS A 87 7.71 12.29 -7.05
C LYS A 87 7.23 11.05 -7.79
N VAL A 88 7.62 9.86 -7.31
CA VAL A 88 7.14 8.59 -7.89
C VAL A 88 5.63 8.45 -7.72
N VAL A 89 5.10 8.72 -6.53
CA VAL A 89 3.65 8.70 -6.26
C VAL A 89 2.92 9.64 -7.22
N ALA A 90 3.35 10.91 -7.30
CA ALA A 90 2.74 11.90 -8.20
C ALA A 90 2.78 11.47 -9.67
N ALA A 91 3.88 10.86 -10.11
CA ALA A 91 4.03 10.37 -11.48
C ALA A 91 3.11 9.17 -11.78
N VAL A 92 2.95 8.22 -10.83
CA VAL A 92 2.00 7.10 -10.97
C VAL A 92 0.58 7.62 -11.07
N GLU A 93 0.16 8.49 -10.16
CA GLU A 93 -1.19 9.05 -10.13
C GLU A 93 -1.50 9.87 -11.40
N THR A 94 -0.52 10.62 -11.90
CA THR A 94 -0.66 11.36 -13.16
C THR A 94 -0.78 10.40 -14.35
N THR A 95 0.01 9.33 -14.37
CA THR A 95 -0.05 8.30 -15.41
C THR A 95 -1.40 7.59 -15.41
N ALA A 96 -1.94 7.28 -14.24
CA ALA A 96 -3.25 6.63 -14.10
C ALA A 96 -4.42 7.46 -14.66
N ARG A 97 -4.23 8.75 -14.88
CA ARG A 97 -5.22 9.64 -15.51
C ARG A 97 -5.11 9.70 -17.04
N LEU A 98 -4.07 9.13 -17.64
CA LEU A 98 -3.93 9.09 -19.10
C LEU A 98 -4.97 8.12 -19.70
N ALA A 99 -5.73 8.59 -20.69
CA ALA A 99 -6.78 7.79 -21.32
C ALA A 99 -6.24 6.47 -21.92
N ALA A 100 -5.03 6.51 -22.51
CA ALA A 100 -4.39 5.33 -23.06
C ALA A 100 -3.98 4.31 -21.97
N TYR A 101 -3.51 4.78 -20.83
CA TYR A 101 -3.23 3.93 -19.68
C TYR A 101 -4.50 3.27 -19.15
N GLN A 102 -5.56 4.05 -18.93
CA GLN A 102 -6.84 3.53 -18.46
C GLN A 102 -7.41 2.50 -19.43
N ALA A 103 -7.40 2.78 -20.73
CA ALA A 103 -7.84 1.83 -21.74
C ALA A 103 -7.05 0.50 -21.70
N ALA A 104 -5.73 0.57 -21.52
CA ALA A 104 -4.89 -0.61 -21.40
C ALA A 104 -5.22 -1.41 -20.14
N VAL A 105 -5.31 -0.76 -18.98
CA VAL A 105 -5.59 -1.39 -17.69
C VAL A 105 -6.99 -2.00 -17.65
N LEU A 106 -8.01 -1.27 -18.11
CA LEU A 106 -9.39 -1.74 -18.10
C LEU A 106 -9.60 -2.91 -19.08
N SER A 107 -8.75 -3.09 -20.09
CA SER A 107 -8.84 -4.22 -21.02
C SER A 107 -8.69 -5.61 -20.35
N TRP A 108 -8.03 -5.66 -19.20
CA TRP A 108 -7.86 -6.90 -18.42
C TRP A 108 -8.52 -6.87 -17.04
N ALA A 109 -9.14 -5.74 -16.67
CA ALA A 109 -9.81 -5.60 -15.38
C ALA A 109 -11.17 -6.32 -15.36
N PRO A 110 -11.67 -6.72 -14.18
CA PRO A 110 -13.05 -7.20 -14.05
C PRO A 110 -14.07 -6.16 -14.54
N GLU A 111 -15.21 -6.62 -15.07
CA GLU A 111 -16.25 -5.74 -15.62
C GLU A 111 -16.67 -4.63 -14.65
N ILE A 112 -16.80 -4.95 -13.36
CA ILE A 112 -17.20 -3.99 -12.32
C ILE A 112 -16.23 -2.80 -12.20
N SER A 113 -14.97 -2.98 -12.59
CA SER A 113 -13.95 -1.92 -12.54
C SER A 113 -14.12 -0.85 -13.61
N HIS A 114 -15.00 -1.08 -14.61
CA HIS A 114 -15.33 -0.06 -15.61
C HIS A 114 -16.28 1.01 -15.06
N ALA A 115 -16.92 0.77 -13.92
CA ALA A 115 -17.77 1.76 -13.27
C ALA A 115 -16.90 2.80 -12.53
N ASP A 116 -16.76 3.98 -13.14
CA ASP A 116 -16.12 5.14 -12.51
C ASP A 116 -17.21 6.08 -12.00
N HIS A 117 -17.24 6.27 -10.70
CA HIS A 117 -18.18 7.17 -10.02
C HIS A 117 -17.49 8.42 -9.44
N GLY A 118 -16.21 8.64 -9.72
CA GLY A 118 -15.43 9.81 -9.32
C GLY A 118 -14.50 9.65 -8.12
N PRO A 119 -14.76 8.81 -7.09
CA PRO A 119 -13.82 8.58 -6.00
C PRO A 119 -12.46 8.06 -6.48
N VAL A 120 -11.37 8.60 -5.92
CA VAL A 120 -9.99 8.28 -6.35
C VAL A 120 -9.29 7.27 -5.46
N GLY A 121 -9.89 6.90 -4.34
CA GLY A 121 -9.41 5.85 -3.44
C GLY A 121 -8.81 6.39 -2.15
N ALA A 122 -9.53 6.17 -1.06
CA ALA A 122 -9.09 6.53 0.28
C ALA A 122 -7.92 5.66 0.74
N MET A 123 -6.92 6.28 1.34
CA MET A 123 -5.80 5.65 2.03
C MET A 123 -5.01 4.65 1.15
N MET A 124 -4.52 5.13 0.02
CA MET A 124 -3.63 4.36 -0.84
C MET A 124 -2.29 4.11 -0.16
N GLY A 125 -1.64 3.01 -0.47
CA GLY A 125 -0.32 2.65 0.06
C GLY A 125 0.68 2.36 -1.04
N TYR A 126 1.80 3.07 -1.05
CA TYR A 126 2.91 2.87 -1.97
C TYR A 126 4.09 2.30 -1.20
N ASP A 127 4.51 1.09 -1.54
CA ASP A 127 5.57 0.36 -0.84
C ASP A 127 6.90 0.49 -1.58
N PHE A 128 7.93 0.93 -0.88
CA PHE A 128 9.26 1.14 -1.42
C PHE A 128 10.31 0.31 -0.70
N HIS A 129 11.25 -0.25 -1.46
CA HIS A 129 12.56 -0.63 -0.96
C HIS A 129 13.56 0.51 -1.22
N LEU A 130 14.43 0.78 -0.26
CA LEU A 130 15.53 1.72 -0.45
C LEU A 130 16.71 0.94 -1.04
N GLY A 131 16.91 1.06 -2.35
CA GLY A 131 18.04 0.46 -3.06
C GLY A 131 19.33 1.27 -2.87
N GLU A 132 20.43 0.78 -3.46
CA GLU A 132 21.70 1.52 -3.49
C GLU A 132 21.56 2.84 -4.26
N ASP A 133 20.74 2.83 -5.31
CA ASP A 133 20.49 3.98 -6.20
C ASP A 133 19.19 4.73 -5.86
N GLY A 134 18.76 4.72 -4.60
CA GLY A 134 17.55 5.40 -4.13
C GLY A 134 16.30 4.50 -4.01
N PRO A 135 15.14 5.11 -3.74
CA PRO A 135 13.89 4.38 -3.53
C PRO A 135 13.41 3.65 -4.79
N ARG A 136 12.86 2.45 -4.63
CA ARG A 136 12.26 1.63 -5.68
C ARG A 136 10.86 1.23 -5.29
N LEU A 137 9.87 1.60 -6.10
CA LEU A 137 8.46 1.24 -5.89
C LEU A 137 8.24 -0.23 -6.18
N ILE A 138 7.86 -1.00 -5.19
CA ILE A 138 7.69 -2.46 -5.33
C ILE A 138 6.25 -2.92 -5.42
N GLU A 139 5.31 -2.15 -4.85
CA GLU A 139 3.89 -2.48 -4.85
C GLU A 139 3.03 -1.25 -4.56
N ILE A 140 1.81 -1.23 -5.10
CA ILE A 140 0.77 -0.24 -4.79
C ILE A 140 -0.42 -1.01 -4.20
N ASN A 141 -0.98 -0.51 -3.12
CA ASN A 141 -2.10 -1.11 -2.40
C ASN A 141 -3.26 -0.11 -2.28
N THR A 142 -4.43 -0.47 -2.76
CA THR A 142 -5.65 0.33 -2.56
C THR A 142 -6.22 0.14 -1.16
N ASN A 143 -5.95 -0.99 -0.52
CA ASN A 143 -6.48 -1.33 0.80
C ASN A 143 -5.35 -1.34 1.85
N ALA A 144 -4.54 -0.28 1.85
CA ALA A 144 -3.40 -0.16 2.74
C ALA A 144 -3.85 0.00 4.20
N GLY A 145 -3.51 -0.98 5.04
CA GLY A 145 -3.82 -0.93 6.47
C GLY A 145 -2.64 -0.44 7.31
N GLY A 146 -2.96 0.07 8.49
CA GLY A 146 -2.01 0.50 9.50
C GLY A 146 -1.77 2.01 9.58
N ALA A 147 -2.42 2.83 8.76
CA ALA A 147 -2.19 4.28 8.74
C ALA A 147 -2.50 4.95 10.08
N PHE A 148 -3.68 4.69 10.64
CA PHE A 148 -4.10 5.27 11.93
C PHE A 148 -3.27 4.73 13.10
N LEU A 149 -2.91 3.44 13.06
CA LEU A 149 -2.00 2.84 14.04
C LEU A 149 -0.61 3.47 13.97
N ASN A 150 -0.08 3.73 12.77
CA ASN A 150 1.22 4.38 12.58
C ASN A 150 1.19 5.87 12.97
N ALA A 151 0.09 6.58 12.76
CA ALA A 151 -0.06 7.95 13.21
C ALA A 151 0.02 8.04 14.74
N LEU A 152 -0.65 7.14 15.48
CA LEU A 152 -0.53 7.07 16.95
C LEU A 152 0.85 6.60 17.40
N LEU A 153 1.44 5.61 16.71
CA LEU A 153 2.80 5.18 16.95
C LEU A 153 3.78 6.35 16.82
N ALA A 154 3.60 7.22 15.82
CA ALA A 154 4.42 8.41 15.63
C ALA A 154 4.25 9.41 16.77
N LYS A 155 3.01 9.66 17.25
CA LYS A 155 2.74 10.53 18.43
C LYS A 155 3.40 10.02 19.71
N ALA A 156 3.48 8.70 19.90
CA ALA A 156 4.05 8.08 21.08
C ALA A 156 5.58 8.04 21.11
N GLN A 157 6.25 8.49 20.03
CA GLN A 157 7.70 8.46 19.93
C GLN A 157 8.35 9.59 20.72
N ARG A 158 9.53 9.29 21.27
CA ARG A 158 10.44 10.29 21.79
C ARG A 158 11.58 10.51 20.81
N LYS A 159 11.82 11.74 20.44
CA LYS A 159 13.00 12.09 19.64
C LYS A 159 14.26 11.71 20.44
N CYS A 160 15.17 10.95 19.84
CA CYS A 160 16.44 10.64 20.50
C CYS A 160 17.48 11.73 20.29
N CYS A 161 17.28 12.68 19.38
CA CYS A 161 18.05 13.92 19.23
C CYS A 161 17.16 15.04 18.68
N ALA A 162 17.55 16.30 18.94
CA ALA A 162 16.73 17.47 18.62
C ALA A 162 16.61 17.74 17.11
N GLU A 163 17.55 17.22 16.31
CA GLU A 163 17.66 17.47 14.87
C GLU A 163 16.78 16.54 14.02
N MET A 164 16.00 15.66 14.65
CA MET A 164 15.12 14.74 13.93
C MET A 164 13.73 15.31 13.78
N ASP A 165 13.23 15.29 12.55
CA ASP A 165 11.86 15.65 12.23
C ASP A 165 11.04 14.47 11.74
N MET A 166 9.74 14.45 12.06
CA MET A 166 8.78 13.56 11.45
C MET A 166 8.37 14.12 10.09
N PRO A 167 8.21 13.29 9.03
CA PRO A 167 7.79 13.76 7.70
C PRO A 167 6.43 14.48 7.72
N LEU A 168 5.54 14.06 8.61
CA LEU A 168 4.24 14.69 8.87
C LEU A 168 3.98 14.74 10.37
N THR A 169 3.38 15.84 10.83
CA THR A 169 2.96 15.92 12.22
C THR A 169 1.67 15.09 12.41
N PRO A 170 1.58 14.25 13.45
CA PRO A 170 0.40 13.43 13.72
C PRO A 170 -0.92 14.21 13.83
N HIS A 171 -0.87 15.47 14.27
CA HIS A 171 -2.08 16.30 14.40
C HIS A 171 -2.74 16.65 13.06
N THR A 172 -1.97 16.67 11.96
CA THR A 172 -2.51 16.95 10.63
C THR A 172 -3.07 15.70 9.96
N PHE A 173 -2.64 14.50 10.38
CA PHE A 173 -3.06 13.24 9.74
C PHE A 173 -4.56 12.96 9.92
N GLU A 174 -5.10 13.09 11.12
CA GLU A 174 -6.52 12.77 11.39
C GLU A 174 -7.45 13.75 10.67
N ASP A 175 -7.06 15.03 10.59
CA ASP A 175 -7.81 16.03 9.83
C ASP A 175 -7.72 15.75 8.33
N ALA A 176 -6.54 15.42 7.82
CA ALA A 176 -6.37 15.04 6.42
C ALA A 176 -7.15 13.77 6.07
N ALA A 177 -7.17 12.78 6.95
CA ALA A 177 -7.95 11.55 6.77
C ALA A 177 -9.47 11.82 6.80
N PHE A 178 -9.95 12.72 7.66
CA PHE A 178 -11.34 13.13 7.66
C PHE A 178 -11.72 13.85 6.36
N HIS A 179 -10.93 14.84 5.94
CA HIS A 179 -11.16 15.55 4.68
C HIS A 179 -11.12 14.63 3.47
N MET A 180 -10.23 13.64 3.45
CA MET A 180 -10.19 12.60 2.43
C MET A 180 -11.56 11.92 2.23
N PHE A 181 -12.25 11.51 3.31
CA PHE A 181 -13.58 10.90 3.19
C PHE A 181 -14.65 11.90 2.69
N GLN A 182 -14.55 13.16 3.09
CA GLN A 182 -15.48 14.20 2.59
C GLN A 182 -15.20 14.53 1.12
N ASP A 183 -13.95 14.54 0.70
CA ASP A 183 -13.59 14.74 -0.71
C ASP A 183 -14.07 13.58 -1.59
N GLU A 184 -13.95 12.32 -1.13
CA GLU A 184 -14.48 11.15 -1.84
C GLU A 184 -16.01 11.26 -2.02
N TRP A 185 -16.71 11.74 -1.00
CA TRP A 185 -18.13 12.06 -1.11
C TRP A 185 -18.39 13.15 -2.15
N MET A 186 -17.68 14.25 -2.07
CA MET A 186 -17.84 15.39 -2.98
C MET A 186 -17.57 15.04 -4.43
N ARG A 187 -16.60 14.15 -4.69
CA ARG A 187 -16.27 13.67 -6.04
C ARG A 187 -17.44 12.94 -6.70
N GLN A 188 -18.21 12.16 -5.97
CA GLN A 188 -19.35 11.43 -6.53
C GLN A 188 -20.66 12.20 -6.41
N ARG A 189 -20.89 12.99 -5.35
CA ARG A 189 -22.17 13.63 -5.05
C ARG A 189 -22.22 15.11 -5.41
N GLY A 190 -21.10 15.76 -5.51
CA GLY A 190 -20.98 17.17 -5.90
C GLY A 190 -21.45 18.19 -4.85
N ALA A 191 -22.13 17.77 -3.78
CA ALA A 191 -22.61 18.64 -2.73
C ALA A 191 -22.89 17.89 -1.41
N GLY A 192 -22.97 18.62 -0.31
CA GLY A 192 -23.25 18.07 1.02
C GLY A 192 -22.05 17.38 1.65
N ALA A 193 -22.30 16.48 2.59
CA ALA A 193 -21.29 15.71 3.29
C ALA A 193 -21.81 14.30 3.59
N ALA A 194 -20.92 13.31 3.74
CA ALA A 194 -21.29 12.00 4.25
C ALA A 194 -21.57 12.08 5.75
N HIS A 195 -22.78 11.72 6.15
CA HIS A 195 -23.22 11.74 7.56
C HIS A 195 -23.09 10.37 8.21
N ARG A 196 -23.24 9.28 7.43
CA ARG A 196 -23.08 7.91 7.90
C ARG A 196 -22.11 7.15 7.05
N ILE A 197 -20.99 6.71 7.68
CA ILE A 197 -19.91 5.96 7.03
C ILE A 197 -19.86 4.54 7.61
N ALA A 198 -19.92 3.54 6.74
CA ALA A 198 -19.71 2.16 7.12
C ALA A 198 -18.25 1.73 6.81
N ILE A 199 -17.53 1.26 7.81
CA ILE A 199 -16.22 0.60 7.67
C ILE A 199 -16.53 -0.88 7.48
N VAL A 200 -16.31 -1.40 6.26
CA VAL A 200 -16.81 -2.72 5.84
C VAL A 200 -15.65 -3.67 5.57
N ASP A 201 -15.65 -4.82 6.24
CA ASP A 201 -14.74 -5.93 5.98
C ASP A 201 -15.48 -7.27 6.22
N ASP A 202 -14.86 -8.39 5.86
CA ASP A 202 -15.34 -9.72 6.21
C ASP A 202 -14.95 -10.04 7.65
N ARG A 203 -15.93 -10.34 8.49
CA ARG A 203 -15.71 -10.62 9.93
C ARG A 203 -14.72 -9.63 10.54
N PRO A 204 -15.06 -8.33 10.57
CA PRO A 204 -14.11 -7.26 10.88
C PRO A 204 -13.39 -7.45 12.21
N GLU A 205 -14.04 -8.01 13.24
CA GLU A 205 -13.46 -8.24 14.56
C GLU A 205 -12.35 -9.30 14.57
N GLU A 206 -12.38 -10.23 13.61
CA GLU A 206 -11.34 -11.25 13.42
C GLU A 206 -10.13 -10.73 12.63
N GLN A 207 -10.24 -9.57 12.01
CA GLN A 207 -9.17 -9.02 11.19
C GLN A 207 -7.97 -8.61 12.05
N PHE A 208 -6.76 -8.88 11.54
CA PHE A 208 -5.53 -8.53 12.26
C PHE A 208 -5.45 -7.04 12.57
N LEU A 209 -5.95 -6.19 11.66
CA LEU A 209 -5.97 -4.74 11.79
C LEU A 209 -7.31 -4.17 12.28
N TYR A 210 -8.18 -4.98 12.90
CA TYR A 210 -9.40 -4.49 13.54
C TYR A 210 -9.19 -3.27 14.47
N PRO A 211 -8.10 -3.20 15.25
CA PRO A 211 -7.80 -2.01 16.05
C PRO A 211 -7.79 -0.71 15.26
N GLU A 212 -7.34 -0.74 14.00
CA GLU A 212 -7.38 0.43 13.12
C GLU A 212 -8.82 0.87 12.80
N PHE A 213 -9.72 -0.09 12.58
CA PHE A 213 -11.14 0.24 12.29
C PHE A 213 -11.78 0.98 13.44
N VAL A 214 -11.48 0.59 14.68
CA VAL A 214 -11.94 1.28 15.89
C VAL A 214 -11.42 2.72 15.92
N LEU A 215 -10.14 2.94 15.62
CA LEU A 215 -9.55 4.29 15.57
C LEU A 215 -10.18 5.15 14.48
N VAL A 216 -10.40 4.60 13.28
CA VAL A 216 -11.09 5.31 12.18
C VAL A 216 -12.49 5.73 12.63
N ARG A 217 -13.25 4.81 13.24
CA ARG A 217 -14.58 5.10 13.76
C ARG A 217 -14.57 6.26 14.76
N GLN A 218 -13.62 6.28 15.67
CA GLN A 218 -13.51 7.36 16.67
C GLN A 218 -13.11 8.70 16.05
N VAL A 219 -12.18 8.70 15.08
CA VAL A 219 -11.80 9.93 14.35
C VAL A 219 -13.00 10.53 13.62
N LEU A 220 -13.84 9.69 13.01
CA LEU A 220 -15.07 10.11 12.32
C LEU A 220 -16.13 10.59 13.32
N ALA A 221 -16.36 9.84 14.39
CA ALA A 221 -17.33 10.18 15.43
C ALA A 221 -17.00 11.51 16.13
N ALA A 222 -15.73 11.78 16.42
CA ALA A 222 -15.28 13.05 16.99
C ALA A 222 -15.55 14.26 16.10
N ARG A 223 -15.82 14.03 14.81
CA ARG A 223 -16.16 15.08 13.81
C ARG A 223 -17.63 15.04 13.40
N GLY A 224 -18.48 14.37 14.19
CA GLY A 224 -19.94 14.35 14.00
C GLY A 224 -20.45 13.38 12.93
N VAL A 225 -19.59 12.47 12.43
CA VAL A 225 -20.00 11.44 11.48
C VAL A 225 -20.43 10.19 12.23
N ASP A 226 -21.63 9.65 11.92
CA ASP A 226 -22.09 8.35 12.43
C ASP A 226 -21.32 7.24 11.71
N ALA A 227 -20.32 6.66 12.39
CA ALA A 227 -19.46 5.64 11.83
C ALA A 227 -19.74 4.27 12.45
N ILE A 228 -19.96 3.26 11.60
CA ILE A 228 -20.20 1.88 12.00
C ILE A 228 -19.16 0.95 11.39
N ILE A 229 -18.69 -0.04 12.18
CA ILE A 229 -17.91 -1.17 11.67
C ILE A 229 -18.86 -2.33 11.44
N THR A 230 -18.85 -2.94 10.26
CA THR A 230 -19.81 -4.00 9.94
C THR A 230 -19.21 -5.04 8.99
N ASP A 231 -19.75 -6.25 9.09
CA ASP A 231 -19.50 -7.32 8.11
C ASP A 231 -20.22 -7.01 6.80
N ALA A 232 -19.59 -7.29 5.66
CA ALA A 232 -20.17 -7.08 4.34
C ALA A 232 -21.49 -7.83 4.14
N SER A 233 -21.66 -9.01 4.75
CA SER A 233 -22.88 -9.81 4.71
C SER A 233 -24.08 -9.17 5.42
N HIS A 234 -23.86 -8.18 6.29
CA HIS A 234 -24.91 -7.46 6.99
C HIS A 234 -25.50 -6.30 6.17
N LEU A 235 -24.85 -5.92 5.07
CA LEU A 235 -25.34 -4.90 4.18
C LEU A 235 -26.61 -5.37 3.47
N ARG A 236 -27.55 -4.44 3.23
CA ARG A 236 -28.76 -4.67 2.45
C ARG A 236 -28.89 -3.57 1.40
N TYR A 237 -29.13 -3.99 0.16
CA TYR A 237 -29.37 -3.07 -0.93
C TYR A 237 -30.79 -3.26 -1.47
N GLU A 238 -31.64 -2.29 -1.21
CA GLU A 238 -33.07 -2.35 -1.58
C GLU A 238 -33.54 -0.96 -2.00
N ALA A 239 -34.38 -0.91 -3.01
CA ALA A 239 -34.96 0.33 -3.55
C ALA A 239 -33.92 1.45 -3.82
N GLY A 240 -32.72 1.09 -4.33
CA GLY A 240 -31.65 2.03 -4.64
C GLY A 240 -30.90 2.58 -3.42
N ARG A 241 -31.02 1.95 -2.25
CA ARG A 241 -30.38 2.38 -1.01
C ARG A 241 -29.59 1.26 -0.36
N LEU A 242 -28.34 1.53 -0.05
CA LEU A 242 -27.54 0.64 0.79
C LEU A 242 -27.79 0.97 2.26
N SER A 243 -28.01 -0.04 3.08
CA SER A 243 -28.30 0.12 4.50
C SER A 243 -27.62 -0.96 5.34
N VAL A 244 -27.42 -0.64 6.61
CA VAL A 244 -27.01 -1.57 7.66
C VAL A 244 -27.79 -1.22 8.93
N GLU A 245 -28.28 -2.23 9.66
CA GLU A 245 -29.14 -2.05 10.84
C GLU A 245 -30.38 -1.16 10.56
N GLY A 246 -30.96 -1.27 9.36
CA GLY A 246 -32.13 -0.49 8.94
C GLY A 246 -31.88 1.00 8.66
N ARG A 247 -30.63 1.45 8.74
CA ARG A 247 -30.25 2.85 8.48
C ARG A 247 -29.40 2.95 7.21
N GLN A 248 -29.68 3.96 6.39
CA GLN A 248 -28.95 4.20 5.14
C GLN A 248 -27.47 4.51 5.41
N VAL A 249 -26.59 4.01 4.53
CA VAL A 249 -25.15 4.30 4.47
C VAL A 249 -24.89 5.27 3.34
N ASP A 250 -24.17 6.34 3.61
CA ASP A 250 -23.80 7.36 2.63
C ASP A 250 -22.49 6.98 1.92
N LEU A 251 -21.51 6.51 2.70
CA LEU A 251 -20.20 6.14 2.22
C LEU A 251 -19.73 4.83 2.87
N VAL A 252 -19.15 3.95 2.07
CA VAL A 252 -18.44 2.73 2.51
C VAL A 252 -16.94 2.96 2.45
N TYR A 253 -16.30 2.94 3.62
CA TYR A 253 -14.86 2.74 3.69
C TYR A 253 -14.58 1.25 3.55
N ASN A 254 -14.19 0.87 2.34
CA ASN A 254 -14.04 -0.52 1.94
C ASN A 254 -12.72 -1.11 2.43
N ARG A 255 -12.81 -2.19 3.23
CA ARG A 255 -11.64 -2.93 3.72
C ARG A 255 -11.61 -4.36 3.18
N VAL A 256 -12.64 -4.77 2.44
CA VAL A 256 -12.74 -6.09 1.81
C VAL A 256 -11.59 -6.35 0.85
N THR A 257 -11.05 -7.56 0.85
CA THR A 257 -9.95 -7.97 -0.02
C THR A 257 -10.41 -8.69 -1.29
N ASP A 258 -11.71 -8.92 -1.45
CA ASP A 258 -12.34 -9.28 -2.73
C ASP A 258 -12.59 -8.00 -3.54
N PHE A 259 -11.59 -7.59 -4.30
CA PHE A 259 -11.58 -6.30 -4.99
C PHE A 259 -12.61 -6.19 -6.13
N ALA A 260 -13.22 -7.29 -6.55
CA ALA A 260 -14.29 -7.31 -7.56
C ALA A 260 -15.68 -7.53 -6.94
N PHE A 261 -15.76 -7.70 -5.62
CA PHE A 261 -17.00 -8.04 -4.90
C PHE A 261 -17.71 -9.27 -5.46
N ASP A 262 -16.93 -10.31 -5.82
CA ASP A 262 -17.44 -11.52 -6.48
C ASP A 262 -18.05 -12.52 -5.50
N GLN A 263 -17.70 -12.45 -4.22
CA GLN A 263 -18.24 -13.35 -3.20
C GLN A 263 -19.72 -13.06 -2.94
N PRO A 264 -20.53 -14.09 -2.66
CA PRO A 264 -21.96 -13.91 -2.41
C PRO A 264 -22.30 -12.94 -1.30
N GLU A 265 -21.45 -12.88 -0.27
CA GLU A 265 -21.57 -11.99 0.89
C GLU A 265 -21.42 -10.51 0.52
N HIS A 266 -20.75 -10.22 -0.59
CA HIS A 266 -20.51 -8.86 -1.09
C HIS A 266 -21.59 -8.37 -2.07
N ARG A 267 -22.62 -9.17 -2.36
CA ARG A 267 -23.63 -8.89 -3.37
C ARG A 267 -24.29 -7.53 -3.18
N ALA A 268 -24.73 -7.20 -1.96
CA ALA A 268 -25.38 -5.92 -1.70
C ALA A 268 -24.45 -4.73 -1.98
N LEU A 269 -23.17 -4.85 -1.60
CA LEU A 269 -22.16 -3.82 -1.88
C LEU A 269 -21.87 -3.72 -3.39
N ARG A 270 -21.76 -4.85 -4.08
CA ARG A 270 -21.55 -4.91 -5.53
C ARG A 270 -22.67 -4.22 -6.31
N GLU A 271 -23.92 -4.55 -6.00
CA GLU A 271 -25.09 -3.97 -6.66
C GLU A 271 -25.16 -2.47 -6.38
N ALA A 272 -25.02 -2.03 -5.13
CA ALA A 272 -25.03 -0.62 -4.75
C ALA A 272 -23.90 0.19 -5.42
N TYR A 273 -22.70 -0.40 -5.55
CA TYR A 273 -21.58 0.23 -6.26
C TYR A 273 -21.86 0.36 -7.75
N ARG A 274 -22.33 -0.70 -8.42
CA ARG A 274 -22.65 -0.67 -9.86
C ARG A 274 -23.67 0.40 -10.19
N ASP A 275 -24.69 0.57 -9.35
CA ASP A 275 -25.76 1.54 -9.52
C ASP A 275 -25.34 2.97 -9.11
N GLY A 276 -24.12 3.16 -8.59
CA GLY A 276 -23.68 4.45 -8.04
C GLY A 276 -24.49 4.92 -6.83
N ALA A 277 -25.20 4.02 -6.16
CA ALA A 277 -26.15 4.33 -5.09
C ALA A 277 -25.45 4.74 -3.79
N VAL A 278 -24.23 4.32 -3.57
CA VAL A 278 -23.40 4.62 -2.40
C VAL A 278 -21.99 5.03 -2.85
N VAL A 279 -21.33 5.89 -2.10
CA VAL A 279 -19.91 6.18 -2.31
C VAL A 279 -19.09 5.02 -1.75
N VAL A 280 -18.26 4.39 -2.55
CA VAL A 280 -17.37 3.31 -2.12
C VAL A 280 -15.93 3.74 -2.33
N THR A 281 -15.13 3.68 -1.26
CA THR A 281 -13.72 4.07 -1.33
C THR A 281 -12.86 3.24 -0.37
N PRO A 282 -11.71 2.67 -0.82
CA PRO A 282 -11.37 2.48 -2.23
C PRO A 282 -12.37 1.52 -2.91
N ASN A 283 -12.44 1.56 -4.23
CA ASN A 283 -13.40 0.81 -5.02
C ASN A 283 -12.73 -0.06 -6.09
N PRO A 284 -13.48 -0.92 -6.81
CA PRO A 284 -12.94 -1.78 -7.88
C PRO A 284 -12.23 -1.01 -9.00
N HIS A 285 -12.69 0.19 -9.36
CA HIS A 285 -12.06 1.03 -10.39
C HIS A 285 -10.66 1.49 -9.93
N ASN A 286 -10.56 2.02 -8.70
CA ASN A 286 -9.27 2.43 -8.13
C ASN A 286 -8.29 1.25 -8.04
N HIS A 287 -8.77 0.07 -7.64
CA HIS A 287 -7.94 -1.13 -7.58
C HIS A 287 -7.39 -1.50 -8.95
N ALA A 288 -8.24 -1.50 -9.98
CA ALA A 288 -7.82 -1.81 -11.35
C ALA A 288 -6.78 -0.81 -11.86
N LEU A 289 -6.98 0.49 -11.65
CA LEU A 289 -6.09 1.52 -12.15
C LEU A 289 -4.71 1.52 -11.45
N LEU A 290 -4.64 1.17 -10.16
CA LEU A 290 -3.44 1.41 -9.35
C LEU A 290 -2.82 0.13 -8.78
N ALA A 291 -3.60 -0.77 -8.17
CA ALA A 291 -3.07 -1.86 -7.38
C ALA A 291 -2.92 -3.20 -8.12
N ASP A 292 -3.49 -3.35 -9.29
CA ASP A 292 -3.25 -4.56 -10.11
C ASP A 292 -1.76 -4.62 -10.48
N LYS A 293 -1.13 -5.75 -10.17
CA LYS A 293 0.32 -5.91 -10.37
C LYS A 293 0.75 -5.87 -11.83
N ARG A 294 -0.19 -6.13 -12.77
CA ARG A 294 0.04 -5.97 -14.21
C ARG A 294 0.40 -4.54 -14.58
N ASN A 295 -0.14 -3.57 -13.84
CA ASN A 295 0.09 -2.15 -14.07
C ASN A 295 1.57 -1.76 -13.94
N LEU A 296 2.33 -2.47 -13.09
CA LEU A 296 3.77 -2.26 -12.95
C LEU A 296 4.53 -2.55 -14.25
N SER A 297 3.99 -3.42 -15.13
CA SER A 297 4.61 -3.63 -16.44
C SER A 297 4.47 -2.43 -17.36
N LEU A 298 3.36 -1.73 -17.28
CA LEU A 298 3.11 -0.49 -18.03
C LEU A 298 3.94 0.67 -17.44
N LEU A 299 3.88 0.85 -16.12
CA LEU A 299 4.59 1.92 -15.41
C LEU A 299 6.11 1.81 -15.51
N SER A 300 6.66 0.62 -15.74
CA SER A 300 8.10 0.39 -15.90
C SER A 300 8.58 0.39 -17.37
N ASP A 301 7.73 0.81 -18.30
CA ASP A 301 8.05 0.89 -19.73
C ASP A 301 8.04 2.34 -20.24
N PRO A 302 9.19 3.04 -20.22
CA PRO A 302 9.26 4.43 -20.63
C PRO A 302 8.84 4.66 -22.08
N ALA A 303 9.16 3.73 -23.00
CA ALA A 303 8.82 3.89 -24.41
C ALA A 303 7.31 3.79 -24.64
N LEU A 304 6.64 2.90 -23.91
CA LEU A 304 5.19 2.79 -23.95
C LEU A 304 4.53 4.06 -23.38
N LEU A 305 5.02 4.56 -22.25
CA LEU A 305 4.50 5.80 -21.65
C LEU A 305 4.68 7.01 -22.56
N GLU A 306 5.83 7.13 -23.20
CA GLU A 306 6.10 8.18 -24.20
C GLU A 306 5.13 8.08 -25.38
N SER A 307 4.85 6.86 -25.86
CA SER A 307 3.88 6.64 -26.95
C SER A 307 2.45 7.04 -26.57
N TRP A 308 2.12 7.07 -25.29
CA TRP A 308 0.84 7.53 -24.72
C TRP A 308 0.82 9.03 -24.41
N GLY A 309 1.91 9.75 -24.73
CA GLY A 309 2.01 11.19 -24.54
C GLY A 309 2.44 11.62 -23.13
N ALA A 310 2.94 10.68 -22.30
CA ALA A 310 3.50 11.06 -21.01
C ALA A 310 4.74 11.94 -21.20
N GLN A 311 4.79 13.03 -20.47
CA GLN A 311 5.90 13.98 -20.55
C GLN A 311 7.15 13.44 -19.81
N PRO A 312 8.37 13.89 -20.18
CA PRO A 312 9.61 13.44 -19.55
C PRO A 312 9.63 13.60 -18.02
N GLU A 313 8.98 14.64 -17.50
CA GLU A 313 8.87 14.93 -16.06
C GLU A 313 8.05 13.86 -15.30
N ILE A 314 7.13 13.18 -15.99
CA ILE A 314 6.35 12.06 -15.46
C ILE A 314 7.14 10.76 -15.61
N ILE A 315 7.81 10.56 -16.76
CA ILE A 315 8.55 9.33 -17.06
C ILE A 315 9.81 9.20 -16.16
N ALA A 316 10.48 10.31 -15.88
CA ALA A 316 11.74 10.29 -15.14
C ALA A 316 11.61 9.69 -13.73
N PRO A 317 10.64 10.06 -12.87
CA PRO A 317 10.43 9.42 -11.59
C PRO A 317 10.02 7.94 -11.70
N LEU A 318 9.30 7.54 -12.75
CA LEU A 318 8.86 6.15 -12.96
C LEU A 318 10.00 5.17 -13.25
N LYS A 319 11.23 5.65 -13.52
CA LYS A 319 12.44 4.81 -13.51
C LYS A 319 12.70 4.14 -12.16
N ALA A 320 12.09 4.65 -11.09
CA ALA A 320 12.08 4.01 -9.78
C ALA A 320 11.19 2.76 -9.71
N VAL A 321 10.31 2.52 -10.68
CA VAL A 321 9.56 1.28 -10.80
C VAL A 321 10.47 0.20 -11.40
N PRO A 322 10.78 -0.89 -10.67
CA PRO A 322 11.62 -1.95 -11.19
C PRO A 322 10.99 -2.57 -12.44
N ARG A 323 11.81 -2.84 -13.46
CA ARG A 323 11.32 -3.47 -14.69
C ARG A 323 10.45 -4.67 -14.36
N THR A 324 9.24 -4.65 -14.86
CA THR A 324 8.22 -5.68 -14.64
C THR A 324 7.70 -6.12 -16.00
N VAL A 325 7.49 -7.42 -16.16
CA VAL A 325 6.90 -8.00 -17.38
C VAL A 325 5.86 -9.04 -17.01
N LEU A 326 4.83 -9.19 -17.84
CA LEU A 326 3.90 -10.31 -17.73
C LEU A 326 4.63 -11.60 -18.08
N VAL A 327 4.39 -12.66 -17.30
CA VAL A 327 4.86 -13.99 -17.67
C VAL A 327 3.93 -14.57 -18.71
N THR A 328 4.49 -14.96 -19.85
CA THR A 328 3.77 -15.60 -20.95
C THR A 328 4.55 -16.83 -21.42
N PRO A 329 3.92 -17.79 -22.14
CA PRO A 329 4.64 -18.92 -22.68
C PRO A 329 5.83 -18.54 -23.56
N GLU A 330 5.74 -17.40 -24.29
CA GLU A 330 6.76 -16.95 -25.23
C GLU A 330 8.02 -16.42 -24.53
N ASN A 331 7.92 -15.89 -23.32
CA ASN A 331 9.07 -15.35 -22.56
C ASN A 331 9.50 -16.24 -21.38
N ALA A 332 8.83 -17.38 -21.18
CA ALA A 332 9.05 -18.23 -20.01
C ALA A 332 10.49 -18.75 -19.90
N ASP A 333 11.09 -19.22 -21.00
CA ASP A 333 12.46 -19.74 -21.00
C ASP A 333 13.49 -18.67 -20.67
N GLU A 334 13.31 -17.46 -21.20
CA GLU A 334 14.18 -16.31 -20.87
C GLU A 334 14.08 -15.97 -19.40
N LEU A 335 12.86 -15.82 -18.88
CA LEU A 335 12.61 -15.51 -17.48
C LEU A 335 13.14 -16.60 -16.54
N TRP A 336 13.03 -17.88 -16.93
CA TRP A 336 13.65 -18.97 -16.17
C TRP A 336 15.16 -18.85 -16.12
N SER A 337 15.81 -18.49 -17.23
CA SER A 337 17.28 -18.36 -17.29
C SER A 337 17.81 -17.28 -16.37
N CYS A 338 17.12 -16.13 -16.26
CA CYS A 338 17.50 -14.98 -15.44
C CYS A 338 16.74 -14.91 -14.09
N ARG A 339 15.95 -15.94 -13.72
CA ARG A 339 15.03 -15.93 -12.57
C ARG A 339 15.66 -15.51 -11.25
N LYS A 340 16.96 -15.78 -11.02
CA LYS A 340 17.66 -15.41 -9.78
C LYS A 340 17.64 -13.90 -9.51
N ASN A 341 17.46 -13.10 -10.55
CA ASN A 341 17.37 -11.64 -10.50
C ASN A 341 15.92 -11.14 -10.50
N LEU A 342 14.93 -12.03 -10.37
CA LEU A 342 13.52 -11.72 -10.48
C LEU A 342 12.75 -12.09 -9.21
N PHE A 343 11.62 -11.43 -9.07
CA PHE A 343 10.59 -11.71 -8.08
C PHE A 343 9.28 -11.96 -8.82
N PHE A 344 8.66 -13.13 -8.60
CA PHE A 344 7.42 -13.52 -9.26
C PHE A 344 6.24 -13.26 -8.34
N LYS A 345 5.27 -12.52 -8.84
CA LYS A 345 4.06 -12.14 -8.09
C LYS A 345 2.82 -12.52 -8.89
N PRO A 346 1.79 -13.15 -8.29
CA PRO A 346 0.54 -13.38 -9.00
C PRO A 346 -0.11 -12.05 -9.37
N THR A 347 -0.75 -11.98 -10.54
CA THR A 347 -1.44 -10.77 -11.01
C THR A 347 -2.62 -10.41 -10.10
N GLY A 348 -3.36 -11.43 -9.64
CA GLY A 348 -4.38 -11.29 -8.59
C GLY A 348 -3.84 -11.80 -7.25
N GLY A 349 -4.42 -11.33 -6.15
CA GLY A 349 -4.10 -11.78 -4.81
C GLY A 349 -3.41 -10.72 -3.94
N HIS A 350 -3.44 -10.96 -2.64
CA HIS A 350 -3.00 -10.05 -1.57
C HIS A 350 -2.22 -10.80 -0.49
N GLY A 351 -1.55 -10.07 0.41
CA GLY A 351 -0.92 -10.63 1.60
C GLY A 351 0.31 -11.50 1.34
N GLY A 352 0.99 -11.35 0.20
CA GLY A 352 2.23 -12.08 -0.12
C GLY A 352 2.04 -13.58 -0.41
N LYS A 353 0.80 -14.04 -0.60
CA LYS A 353 0.51 -15.44 -0.97
C LYS A 353 0.98 -15.70 -2.40
N ALA A 354 1.57 -16.88 -2.64
CA ALA A 354 2.10 -17.32 -3.94
C ALA A 354 3.12 -16.35 -4.58
N VAL A 355 3.87 -15.64 -3.75
CA VAL A 355 4.93 -14.71 -4.17
C VAL A 355 6.27 -15.39 -3.99
N TYR A 356 7.12 -15.37 -5.02
CA TYR A 356 8.35 -16.17 -5.04
C TYR A 356 9.57 -15.33 -5.44
N ARG A 357 10.60 -15.37 -4.62
CA ARG A 357 11.93 -14.92 -5.05
C ARG A 357 12.53 -15.97 -5.99
N GLY A 358 12.98 -15.55 -7.15
CA GLY A 358 13.29 -16.46 -8.25
C GLY A 358 14.43 -17.44 -7.98
N ASP A 359 15.37 -17.14 -7.06
CA ASP A 359 16.39 -18.09 -6.61
C ASP A 359 15.81 -19.24 -5.74
N LYS A 360 14.58 -19.11 -5.27
CA LYS A 360 13.84 -20.11 -4.48
C LYS A 360 12.79 -20.86 -5.30
N VAL A 361 12.57 -20.48 -6.56
CA VAL A 361 11.59 -21.12 -7.44
C VAL A 361 12.10 -22.52 -7.81
N THR A 362 11.32 -23.53 -7.44
CA THR A 362 11.52 -24.92 -7.87
C THR A 362 10.90 -25.17 -9.25
N LYS A 363 11.27 -26.27 -9.93
CA LYS A 363 10.68 -26.64 -11.23
C LYS A 363 9.15 -26.80 -11.14
N GLY A 364 8.63 -27.37 -10.03
CA GLY A 364 7.20 -27.56 -9.85
C GLY A 364 6.45 -26.22 -9.67
N VAL A 365 7.03 -25.25 -8.96
CA VAL A 365 6.49 -23.88 -8.86
C VAL A 365 6.59 -23.19 -10.22
N TRP A 366 7.71 -23.36 -10.93
CA TRP A 366 7.88 -22.78 -12.25
C TRP A 366 6.79 -23.23 -13.24
N SER A 367 6.49 -24.52 -13.27
CA SER A 367 5.41 -25.06 -14.12
C SER A 367 4.01 -24.48 -13.85
N GLN A 368 3.83 -23.81 -12.71
CA GLN A 368 2.61 -23.02 -12.45
C GLN A 368 2.77 -21.59 -12.97
N ILE A 369 3.93 -20.97 -12.75
CA ILE A 369 4.22 -19.59 -13.15
C ILE A 369 4.20 -19.44 -14.68
N GLU A 370 4.83 -20.35 -15.42
CA GLU A 370 4.95 -20.32 -16.88
C GLU A 370 3.61 -20.40 -17.64
N ARG A 371 2.56 -20.90 -16.97
CA ARG A 371 1.21 -20.93 -17.53
C ARG A 371 0.52 -19.57 -17.58
N GLY A 372 1.18 -18.53 -17.01
CA GLY A 372 0.64 -17.17 -16.92
C GLY A 372 -0.01 -16.85 -15.58
N GLY A 373 -0.62 -15.68 -15.49
CA GLY A 373 -1.21 -15.17 -14.23
C GLY A 373 -0.16 -14.63 -13.24
N TYR A 374 1.07 -14.40 -13.71
CA TYR A 374 2.16 -13.84 -12.93
C TYR A 374 2.81 -12.65 -13.64
N VAL A 375 3.39 -11.78 -12.85
CA VAL A 375 4.38 -10.79 -13.28
C VAL A 375 5.77 -11.20 -12.76
N ALA A 376 6.78 -10.97 -13.59
CA ALA A 376 8.19 -11.07 -13.22
C ALA A 376 8.75 -9.66 -13.05
N GLN A 377 9.12 -9.29 -11.85
CA GLN A 377 9.68 -7.99 -11.49
C GLN A 377 11.16 -8.12 -11.16
N THR A 378 11.99 -7.19 -11.62
CA THR A 378 13.40 -7.12 -11.23
C THR A 378 13.53 -7.08 -9.70
N LEU A 379 14.37 -7.94 -9.16
CA LEU A 379 14.57 -8.06 -7.71
C LEU A 379 15.26 -6.81 -7.17
N VAL A 380 14.57 -6.12 -6.27
CA VAL A 380 15.15 -5.06 -5.46
C VAL A 380 15.37 -5.60 -4.04
N ARG A 381 16.61 -5.60 -3.59
CA ARG A 381 16.93 -6.00 -2.22
C ARG A 381 16.41 -4.94 -1.26
N PRO A 382 15.65 -5.33 -0.20
CA PRO A 382 15.29 -4.39 0.84
C PRO A 382 16.53 -3.91 1.58
N SER A 383 16.53 -2.66 2.02
CA SER A 383 17.51 -2.19 2.98
C SER A 383 17.28 -2.82 4.35
N GLU A 384 18.22 -2.64 5.24
CA GLU A 384 18.23 -3.26 6.56
C GLU A 384 18.31 -2.21 7.66
N ARG A 385 17.59 -2.48 8.73
CA ARG A 385 17.65 -1.77 10.01
C ARG A 385 18.26 -2.70 11.06
N MET A 386 19.38 -2.29 11.64
CA MET A 386 20.00 -3.01 12.75
C MET A 386 19.27 -2.73 14.04
N ILE A 387 18.80 -3.76 14.71
CA ILE A 387 18.12 -3.67 16.00
C ILE A 387 18.87 -4.53 17.03
N LYS A 388 18.61 -4.31 18.32
CA LYS A 388 19.06 -5.23 19.37
C LYS A 388 17.91 -6.12 19.81
N THR A 389 18.11 -7.43 19.67
CA THR A 389 17.21 -8.44 20.21
C THR A 389 18.04 -9.33 21.12
N ASP A 390 17.60 -9.52 22.36
CA ASP A 390 18.33 -10.30 23.37
C ASP A 390 19.80 -9.86 23.56
N GLY A 391 20.03 -8.55 23.49
CA GLY A 391 21.35 -7.93 23.66
C GLY A 391 22.27 -7.97 22.45
N ALA A 392 21.97 -8.74 21.40
CA ALA A 392 22.78 -8.86 20.20
C ALA A 392 22.21 -8.02 19.02
N PRO A 393 23.08 -7.37 18.21
CA PRO A 393 22.67 -6.73 16.98
C PRO A 393 22.15 -7.75 15.97
N GLN A 394 20.97 -7.46 15.39
CA GLN A 394 20.36 -8.29 14.35
C GLN A 394 19.79 -7.40 13.25
N ALA A 395 19.97 -7.81 12.00
CA ALA A 395 19.37 -7.12 10.87
C ALA A 395 17.88 -7.46 10.73
N ARG A 396 17.08 -6.45 10.46
CA ARG A 396 15.70 -6.56 9.98
C ARG A 396 15.62 -5.89 8.62
N LYS A 397 15.03 -6.60 7.67
CA LYS A 397 14.64 -5.98 6.40
C LYS A 397 13.64 -4.89 6.68
N MET A 398 13.70 -3.83 5.89
CA MET A 398 12.73 -2.76 5.98
C MET A 398 12.15 -2.42 4.61
N ASP A 399 10.89 -2.09 4.59
CA ASP A 399 10.22 -1.35 3.53
C ASP A 399 9.62 -0.07 4.09
N VAL A 400 9.45 0.90 3.21
CA VAL A 400 8.83 2.18 3.52
C VAL A 400 7.49 2.25 2.81
N ARG A 401 6.43 2.60 3.53
CA ARG A 401 5.10 2.83 2.98
C ARG A 401 4.73 4.29 3.08
N LEU A 402 4.38 4.87 1.95
CA LEU A 402 3.69 6.14 1.90
C LEU A 402 2.19 5.88 1.85
N TYR A 403 1.46 6.37 2.84
CA TYR A 403 0.01 6.44 2.80
C TYR A 403 -0.39 7.73 2.11
N THR A 404 -1.21 7.64 1.08
CA THR A 404 -1.51 8.78 0.21
C THR A 404 -3.01 8.92 -0.07
N TYR A 405 -3.39 10.10 -0.49
CA TYR A 405 -4.69 10.40 -1.07
C TYR A 405 -4.51 11.39 -2.21
N ASP A 406 -5.06 11.08 -3.39
CA ASP A 406 -5.01 11.93 -4.59
C ASP A 406 -3.58 12.44 -4.89
N GLY A 407 -2.60 11.55 -4.81
CA GLY A 407 -1.18 11.86 -5.02
C GLY A 407 -0.47 12.60 -3.88
N GLN A 408 -1.21 13.02 -2.84
CA GLN A 408 -0.65 13.69 -1.67
C GLN A 408 -0.28 12.69 -0.58
N VAL A 409 0.91 12.83 0.01
CA VAL A 409 1.35 11.96 1.10
C VAL A 409 0.72 12.43 2.42
N LEU A 410 -0.02 11.53 3.06
CA LEU A 410 -0.65 11.75 4.37
C LEU A 410 0.25 11.30 5.52
N LEU A 411 0.98 10.22 5.33
CA LEU A 411 1.85 9.64 6.35
C LEU A 411 2.95 8.79 5.72
N VAL A 412 4.14 8.83 6.30
CA VAL A 412 5.24 7.91 5.98
C VAL A 412 5.46 6.98 7.15
N ALA A 413 5.46 5.68 6.89
CA ALA A 413 5.73 4.65 7.88
C ALA A 413 6.71 3.61 7.31
N ALA A 414 7.32 2.84 8.19
CA ALA A 414 8.17 1.72 7.80
C ALA A 414 7.66 0.41 8.42
N ARG A 415 8.06 -0.71 7.84
CA ARG A 415 7.81 -2.04 8.40
C ARG A 415 9.13 -2.79 8.49
N LEU A 416 9.38 -3.36 9.66
CA LEU A 416 10.57 -4.19 9.92
C LEU A 416 10.17 -5.66 9.94
N TYR A 417 10.88 -6.50 9.19
CA TYR A 417 10.52 -7.90 9.04
C TYR A 417 11.71 -8.82 8.73
N GLN A 418 11.46 -10.12 8.79
CA GLN A 418 12.33 -11.19 8.29
C GLN A 418 11.57 -12.05 7.28
N GLY A 419 12.30 -12.79 6.46
CA GLY A 419 11.69 -13.65 5.45
C GLY A 419 11.70 -13.06 4.05
N GLN A 420 10.85 -13.58 3.16
CA GLN A 420 10.77 -13.14 1.76
C GLN A 420 9.82 -11.95 1.58
N THR A 421 8.77 -11.89 2.38
CA THR A 421 7.73 -10.87 2.34
C THR A 421 7.54 -10.25 3.71
N THR A 422 7.01 -9.02 3.74
CA THR A 422 6.65 -8.31 4.97
C THR A 422 5.66 -9.11 5.80
N ASN A 423 5.91 -9.19 7.11
CA ASN A 423 5.06 -9.91 8.04
C ASN A 423 5.14 -9.30 9.45
N PHE A 424 4.12 -9.55 10.27
CA PHE A 424 4.03 -9.14 11.68
C PHE A 424 4.32 -10.27 12.67
N ARG A 425 5.17 -11.23 12.27
CA ARG A 425 5.57 -12.39 13.10
C ARG A 425 7.04 -12.34 13.50
N THR A 426 7.74 -11.27 13.16
CA THR A 426 9.17 -11.10 13.37
C THR A 426 9.45 -10.46 14.73
N PRO A 427 10.20 -11.10 15.63
CA PRO A 427 10.66 -10.48 16.88
C PRO A 427 11.41 -9.17 16.61
N GLY A 428 10.99 -8.07 17.29
CA GLY A 428 11.51 -6.71 17.08
C GLY A 428 11.12 -6.07 15.75
N GLY A 429 10.30 -6.75 14.93
CA GLY A 429 9.71 -6.21 13.71
C GLY A 429 8.40 -5.49 13.95
N GLY A 430 7.61 -5.32 12.88
CA GLY A 430 6.31 -4.62 12.89
C GLY A 430 6.39 -3.23 12.30
N PHE A 431 5.34 -2.44 12.51
CA PHE A 431 5.32 -1.02 12.16
C PHE A 431 6.39 -0.26 12.92
N ALA A 432 7.14 0.56 12.23
CA ALA A 432 8.19 1.41 12.79
C ALA A 432 7.95 2.87 12.37
N PRO A 433 8.09 3.83 13.30
CA PRO A 433 8.00 5.24 12.97
C PRO A 433 9.18 5.65 12.11
N VAL A 434 8.98 6.66 11.27
CA VAL A 434 10.02 7.22 10.40
C VAL A 434 10.45 8.58 10.92
N PHE A 435 11.75 8.78 11.03
CA PHE A 435 12.34 10.10 11.25
C PHE A 435 13.10 10.54 10.01
N VAL A 436 12.95 11.80 9.64
CA VAL A 436 13.74 12.44 8.59
C VAL A 436 14.99 13.07 9.18
N VAL A 437 16.15 12.88 8.53
CA VAL A 437 17.47 13.35 8.99
C VAL A 437 18.26 13.98 7.85
#